data_5e7b66abcbe970d4df1ba08e98545660
#
_entry.id   5e7b66abcbe970d4df1ba08e98545660
#
_cell.length_a   1.000
_cell.length_b   1.000
_cell.length_c   1.000
_cell.angle_alpha   90.00
_cell.angle_beta   90.00
_cell.angle_gamma   90.00
#
_symmetry.space_group_name_H-M   'P 1'
#
loop_
_entity.id
_entity.type
_entity.pdbx_description
1 polymer ?
#
loop_
_entity_poly.entity_id
_entity_poly.type
_entity_poly.pdbx_seq_one_letter_code
_entity_poly.pdbx_strand_id
1 'polypeptide(L)'
;LKLGADIVVHSSSKYINGSSDAISGILVCGKGLKWDPDRYPGLAPYRKFGPFAYIAKLRNGLFRNTGACLAPQNAFLNNLGLETLGLRMQRQCDNALELARFLQGLGGDIEVNYPGLEESPYHEIAKKQFKNGYGAIVTVRTGSKEKAFSIINSLKIPLIISNIGDTKTLVIH
;
A
#
# COMPACT_ATOMS: atom_id res chain seq x y z
N LEU A 1 13.12 2.74 0.26
CA LEU A 1 14.41 3.42 0.12
C LEU A 1 15.60 2.46 0.27
N LYS A 2 15.63 1.59 1.28
CA LYS A 2 16.74 0.63 1.46
C LYS A 2 16.87 -0.40 0.33
N LEU A 3 15.81 -0.65 -0.42
CA LEU A 3 15.76 -1.57 -1.57
C LEU A 3 16.09 -0.87 -2.90
N GLY A 4 16.54 0.40 -2.86
CA GLY A 4 16.96 1.14 -4.05
C GLY A 4 15.93 2.12 -4.62
N ALA A 5 14.76 2.25 -4.02
CA ALA A 5 13.81 3.27 -4.44
C ALA A 5 14.31 4.68 -4.04
N ASP A 6 14.28 5.63 -4.97
CA ASP A 6 14.69 7.01 -4.74
C ASP A 6 13.58 7.81 -4.05
N ILE A 7 12.34 7.57 -4.45
CA ILE A 7 11.13 8.22 -3.93
C ILE A 7 10.11 7.14 -3.61
N VAL A 8 9.45 7.26 -2.48
CA VAL A 8 8.34 6.39 -2.08
C VAL A 8 7.11 7.25 -1.85
N VAL A 9 5.99 6.85 -2.44
CA VAL A 9 4.69 7.50 -2.28
C VAL A 9 3.74 6.54 -1.61
N HIS A 10 3.08 6.99 -0.54
CA HIS A 10 2.05 6.22 0.16
C HIS A 10 0.71 6.93 0.08
N SER A 11 -0.34 6.17 -0.18
CA SER A 11 -1.68 6.57 0.24
C SER A 11 -1.80 6.31 1.73
N SER A 12 -1.57 7.33 2.55
CA SER A 12 -1.66 7.18 4.01
C SER A 12 -3.11 7.01 4.51
N SER A 13 -4.10 7.22 3.64
CA SER A 13 -5.50 6.84 3.87
C SER A 13 -5.72 5.35 4.10
N LYS A 14 -4.76 4.51 3.70
CA LYS A 14 -4.89 3.05 3.71
C LYS A 14 -4.31 2.48 5.01
N TYR A 15 -3.33 1.60 4.93
CA TYR A 15 -2.72 0.91 6.07
C TYR A 15 -2.19 1.85 7.16
N ILE A 16 -1.64 3.02 6.79
CA ILE A 16 -1.09 3.96 7.77
C ILE A 16 -2.20 4.48 8.68
N ASN A 17 -3.30 4.94 8.11
CA ASN A 17 -4.48 5.37 8.86
C ASN A 17 -5.18 4.17 9.53
N GLY A 18 -5.56 3.18 8.75
CA GLY A 18 -6.11 1.90 9.21
C GLY A 18 -7.57 1.91 9.65
N SER A 19 -8.24 3.05 9.61
CA SER A 19 -9.62 3.22 10.08
C SER A 19 -10.58 3.74 9.00
N SER A 20 -10.05 4.10 7.82
CA SER A 20 -10.83 4.66 6.70
C SER A 20 -11.51 6.01 7.02
N ASP A 21 -10.94 6.78 7.96
CA ASP A 21 -11.50 8.04 8.46
C ASP A 21 -10.73 9.28 8.01
N ALA A 22 -9.64 9.12 7.23
CA ALA A 22 -8.86 10.22 6.68
C ALA A 22 -8.41 9.97 5.24
N ILE A 23 -8.48 11.01 4.41
CA ILE A 23 -7.89 11.01 3.07
C ILE A 23 -6.56 11.74 3.14
N SER A 24 -5.47 11.08 2.74
CA SER A 24 -4.12 11.60 2.91
C SER A 24 -3.08 10.87 2.07
N GLY A 25 -1.94 11.51 1.90
CA GLY A 25 -0.79 10.95 1.19
C GLY A 25 0.53 11.41 1.78
N ILE A 26 1.56 10.61 1.62
CA ILE A 26 2.92 10.91 2.06
C ILE A 26 3.89 10.63 0.93
N LEU A 27 4.80 11.57 0.69
CA LEU A 27 5.92 11.41 -0.23
C LEU A 27 7.22 11.48 0.57
N VAL A 28 8.07 10.47 0.40
CA VAL A 28 9.34 10.34 1.10
C VAL A 28 10.48 10.21 0.09
N CYS A 29 11.51 11.08 0.22
CA CYS A 29 12.73 11.01 -0.58
C CYS A 29 13.89 10.44 0.21
N GLY A 30 14.76 9.70 -0.45
CA GLY A 30 16.00 9.20 0.11
C GLY A 30 17.01 10.30 0.41
N LYS A 31 17.71 10.23 1.56
CA LYS A 31 18.75 11.21 1.94
C LYS A 31 19.99 11.17 1.04
N GLY A 32 20.23 10.04 0.36
CA GLY A 32 21.41 9.85 -0.51
C GLY A 32 21.20 10.23 -1.96
N LEU A 33 20.07 10.81 -2.32
CA LEU A 33 19.72 11.13 -3.68
C LEU A 33 20.64 12.19 -4.26
N LYS A 34 21.28 11.85 -5.39
CA LYS A 34 22.08 12.79 -6.18
C LYS A 34 21.27 13.17 -7.41
N TRP A 35 20.81 14.40 -7.43
CA TRP A 35 20.12 14.95 -8.59
C TRP A 35 21.15 15.51 -9.57
N ASP A 36 21.21 14.91 -10.74
CA ASP A 36 22.00 15.43 -11.86
C ASP A 36 21.22 16.56 -12.56
N PRO A 37 21.70 17.81 -12.49
CA PRO A 37 21.01 18.95 -13.12
C PRO A 37 20.94 18.85 -14.63
N ASP A 38 21.89 18.19 -15.28
CA ASP A 38 21.93 18.06 -16.73
C ASP A 38 20.85 17.04 -17.19
N ARG A 39 20.68 15.97 -16.41
CA ARG A 39 19.59 15.01 -16.62
C ARG A 39 18.23 15.56 -16.22
N TYR A 40 18.20 16.42 -15.18
CA TYR A 40 16.97 17.00 -14.63
C TYR A 40 17.05 18.53 -14.60
N PRO A 41 17.05 19.23 -15.76
CA PRO A 41 17.27 20.68 -15.82
C PRO A 41 16.26 21.48 -15.01
N GLY A 42 15.04 20.96 -14.83
CA GLY A 42 14.03 21.57 -13.96
C GLY A 42 14.41 21.62 -12.49
N LEU A 43 15.45 20.92 -12.03
CA LEU A 43 15.98 20.96 -10.66
C LEU A 43 17.19 21.90 -10.50
N ALA A 44 17.75 22.41 -11.60
CA ALA A 44 18.93 23.27 -11.56
C ALA A 44 18.77 24.50 -10.63
N PRO A 45 17.63 25.22 -10.60
CA PRO A 45 17.44 26.34 -9.67
C PRO A 45 17.45 25.93 -8.19
N TYR A 46 17.26 24.64 -7.91
CA TYR A 46 17.19 24.09 -6.56
C TYR A 46 18.49 23.38 -6.14
N ARG A 47 19.56 23.45 -6.94
CA ARG A 47 20.85 22.80 -6.68
C ARG A 47 21.40 23.04 -5.28
N LYS A 48 21.20 24.23 -4.72
CA LYS A 48 21.64 24.59 -3.36
C LYS A 48 21.04 23.73 -2.24
N PHE A 49 19.95 23.04 -2.50
CA PHE A 49 19.30 22.15 -1.53
C PHE A 49 19.88 20.70 -1.58
N GLY A 50 20.85 20.42 -2.46
CA GLY A 50 21.46 19.11 -2.56
C GLY A 50 20.45 17.97 -2.72
N PRO A 51 20.46 16.91 -1.88
CA PRO A 51 19.54 15.79 -1.96
C PRO A 51 18.06 16.19 -1.86
N PHE A 52 17.77 17.34 -1.29
CA PHE A 52 16.41 17.86 -1.11
C PHE A 52 15.92 18.73 -2.27
N ALA A 53 16.68 18.85 -3.37
CA ALA A 53 16.32 19.69 -4.51
C ALA A 53 14.92 19.35 -5.07
N TYR A 54 14.58 18.08 -5.16
CA TYR A 54 13.26 17.62 -5.62
C TYR A 54 12.14 18.07 -4.68
N ILE A 55 12.28 17.83 -3.38
CA ILE A 55 11.29 18.27 -2.38
C ILE A 55 11.15 19.79 -2.36
N ALA A 56 12.27 20.53 -2.45
CA ALA A 56 12.25 21.98 -2.51
C ALA A 56 11.50 22.48 -3.74
N LYS A 57 11.73 21.90 -4.91
CA LYS A 57 10.98 22.22 -6.13
C LYS A 57 9.50 21.90 -5.99
N LEU A 58 9.17 20.71 -5.47
CA LEU A 58 7.79 20.27 -5.29
C LEU A 58 7.02 21.27 -4.37
N ARG A 59 7.64 21.65 -3.26
CA ARG A 59 7.04 22.61 -2.30
C ARG A 59 6.88 24.00 -2.86
N ASN A 60 7.90 24.53 -3.54
CA ASN A 60 7.90 25.89 -4.07
C ASN A 60 7.13 26.02 -5.42
N GLY A 61 6.89 24.92 -6.09
CA GLY A 61 6.14 24.87 -7.34
C GLY A 61 4.73 24.32 -7.14
N LEU A 62 4.57 23.04 -7.38
CA LEU A 62 3.25 22.40 -7.44
C LEU A 62 2.46 22.57 -6.15
N PHE A 63 3.05 22.27 -5.00
CA PHE A 63 2.39 22.31 -3.69
C PHE A 63 1.91 23.75 -3.37
N ARG A 64 2.80 24.74 -3.54
CA ARG A 64 2.48 26.16 -3.33
C ARG A 64 1.37 26.64 -4.26
N ASN A 65 1.44 26.27 -5.55
CA ASN A 65 0.54 26.82 -6.58
C ASN A 65 -0.85 26.17 -6.54
N THR A 66 -0.93 24.88 -6.18
CA THR A 66 -2.22 24.17 -6.02
C THR A 66 -2.87 24.40 -4.67
N GLY A 67 -2.09 24.83 -3.66
CA GLY A 67 -2.58 24.97 -2.28
C GLY A 67 -2.92 23.64 -1.60
N ALA A 68 -2.57 22.51 -2.20
CA ALA A 68 -2.86 21.19 -1.66
C ALA A 68 -2.10 20.98 -0.35
N CYS A 69 -2.80 20.96 0.77
CA CYS A 69 -2.24 20.77 2.10
C CYS A 69 -3.07 19.75 2.87
N LEU A 70 -2.38 18.86 3.58
CA LEU A 70 -3.05 17.90 4.47
C LEU A 70 -3.69 18.67 5.64
N ALA A 71 -4.98 18.45 5.87
CA ALA A 71 -5.67 19.01 7.02
C ALA A 71 -5.02 18.50 8.33
N PRO A 72 -4.82 19.37 9.34
CA PRO A 72 -4.23 18.97 10.62
C PRO A 72 -4.98 17.80 11.29
N GLN A 73 -6.30 17.77 11.19
CA GLN A 73 -7.12 16.67 11.68
C GLN A 73 -6.75 15.34 11.03
N ASN A 74 -6.59 15.31 9.69
CA ASN A 74 -6.20 14.09 8.98
C ASN A 74 -4.76 13.67 9.35
N ALA A 75 -3.86 14.61 9.58
CA ALA A 75 -2.51 14.32 10.07
C ALA A 75 -2.55 13.69 11.46
N PHE A 76 -3.38 14.20 12.36
CA PHE A 76 -3.59 13.65 13.69
C PHE A 76 -4.12 12.22 13.64
N LEU A 77 -5.16 11.95 12.85
CA LEU A 77 -5.73 10.59 12.65
C LEU A 77 -4.69 9.61 12.09
N ASN A 78 -3.86 10.06 11.14
CA ASN A 78 -2.75 9.24 10.63
C ASN A 78 -1.71 8.91 11.71
N ASN A 79 -1.39 9.86 12.59
CA ASN A 79 -0.47 9.61 13.70
C ASN A 79 -1.02 8.56 14.67
N LEU A 80 -2.31 8.61 14.99
CA LEU A 80 -2.96 7.56 15.79
C LEU A 80 -2.88 6.20 15.09
N GLY A 81 -3.15 6.16 13.79
CA GLY A 81 -3.02 4.92 13.01
C GLY A 81 -1.60 4.36 12.99
N LEU A 82 -0.57 5.21 12.96
CA LEU A 82 0.83 4.80 12.98
C LEU A 82 1.22 4.05 14.26
N GLU A 83 0.64 4.40 15.40
CA GLU A 83 0.96 3.78 16.70
C GLU A 83 0.68 2.27 16.70
N THR A 84 -0.33 1.82 15.95
CA THR A 84 -0.74 0.41 15.88
C THR A 84 -0.37 -0.26 14.55
N LEU A 85 0.28 0.45 13.63
CA LEU A 85 0.53 -0.04 12.26
C LEU A 85 1.25 -1.40 12.27
N GLY A 86 2.31 -1.54 13.06
CA GLY A 86 3.08 -2.80 13.12
C GLY A 86 2.24 -3.98 13.56
N LEU A 87 1.43 -3.82 14.61
CA LEU A 87 0.55 -4.86 15.13
C LEU A 87 -0.54 -5.22 14.12
N ARG A 88 -1.17 -4.22 13.50
CA ARG A 88 -2.20 -4.44 12.49
C ARG A 88 -1.65 -5.15 11.25
N MET A 89 -0.50 -4.70 10.76
CA MET A 89 0.12 -5.32 9.57
C MET A 89 0.49 -6.78 9.83
N GLN A 90 1.07 -7.10 10.99
CA GLN A 90 1.39 -8.49 11.33
C GLN A 90 0.11 -9.35 11.32
N ARG A 91 -0.92 -8.94 12.05
CA ARG A 91 -2.19 -9.68 12.11
C ARG A 91 -2.84 -9.83 10.74
N GLN A 92 -2.83 -8.77 9.93
CA GLN A 92 -3.41 -8.81 8.58
C GLN A 92 -2.63 -9.75 7.65
N CYS A 93 -1.30 -9.77 7.73
CA CYS A 93 -0.48 -10.72 6.97
C CYS A 93 -0.75 -12.18 7.37
N ASP A 94 -0.84 -12.45 8.66
CA ASP A 94 -1.13 -13.80 9.19
C ASP A 94 -2.52 -14.25 8.73
N ASN A 95 -3.53 -13.41 8.89
CA ASN A 95 -4.89 -13.72 8.43
C ASN A 95 -4.98 -13.93 6.92
N ALA A 96 -4.23 -13.14 6.13
CA ALA A 96 -4.20 -13.28 4.67
C ALA A 96 -3.57 -14.62 4.25
N LEU A 97 -2.52 -15.05 4.91
CA LEU A 97 -1.88 -16.33 4.64
C LEU A 97 -2.80 -17.51 4.99
N GLU A 98 -3.45 -17.47 6.16
CA GLU A 98 -4.41 -18.49 6.57
C GLU A 98 -5.60 -18.56 5.60
N LEU A 99 -6.15 -17.41 5.22
CA LEU A 99 -7.23 -17.33 4.24
C LEU A 99 -6.80 -17.88 2.87
N ALA A 100 -5.61 -17.51 2.40
CA ALA A 100 -5.10 -17.98 1.11
C ALA A 100 -4.94 -19.50 1.09
N ARG A 101 -4.39 -20.11 2.16
CA ARG A 101 -4.27 -21.55 2.33
C ARG A 101 -5.62 -22.25 2.38
N PHE A 102 -6.56 -21.71 3.13
CA PHE A 102 -7.92 -22.24 3.18
C PHE A 102 -8.58 -22.23 1.82
N LEU A 103 -8.53 -21.12 1.09
CA LEU A 103 -9.12 -20.99 -0.23
C LEU A 103 -8.45 -21.92 -1.27
N GLN A 104 -7.13 -22.07 -1.20
CA GLN A 104 -6.38 -23.00 -2.05
C GLN A 104 -6.82 -24.47 -1.79
N GLY A 105 -7.07 -24.81 -0.53
CA GLY A 105 -7.55 -26.13 -0.13
C GLY A 105 -8.97 -26.49 -0.60
N LEU A 106 -9.77 -25.49 -0.98
CA LEU A 106 -11.11 -25.75 -1.55
C LEU A 106 -11.04 -26.41 -2.95
N GLY A 107 -9.97 -26.16 -3.70
CA GLY A 107 -9.78 -26.72 -5.03
C GLY A 107 -10.84 -26.28 -6.07
N GLY A 108 -11.06 -27.14 -7.08
CA GLY A 108 -12.01 -26.86 -8.16
C GLY A 108 -11.57 -25.69 -9.04
N ASP A 109 -12.52 -24.81 -9.40
CA ASP A 109 -12.25 -23.63 -10.25
C ASP A 109 -11.70 -22.43 -9.47
N ILE A 110 -11.24 -22.63 -8.23
CA ILE A 110 -10.72 -21.57 -7.38
C ILE A 110 -9.20 -21.49 -7.56
N GLU A 111 -8.73 -20.39 -8.13
CA GLU A 111 -7.31 -20.08 -8.26
C GLU A 111 -6.97 -18.91 -7.33
N VAL A 112 -6.06 -19.15 -6.39
CA VAL A 112 -5.67 -18.17 -5.37
C VAL A 112 -4.33 -17.55 -5.74
N ASN A 113 -4.26 -16.22 -5.77
CA ASN A 113 -3.01 -15.49 -5.93
C ASN A 113 -2.66 -14.75 -4.64
N TYR A 114 -1.61 -15.23 -3.99
CA TYR A 114 -1.03 -14.62 -2.80
C TYR A 114 0.46 -14.96 -2.73
N PRO A 115 1.37 -13.98 -2.59
CA PRO A 115 2.81 -14.25 -2.64
C PRO A 115 3.36 -15.02 -1.42
N GLY A 116 2.57 -15.22 -0.39
CA GLY A 116 2.91 -16.05 0.76
C GLY A 116 2.67 -17.55 0.57
N LEU A 117 1.98 -17.96 -0.49
CA LEU A 117 1.85 -19.37 -0.85
C LEU A 117 3.14 -19.87 -1.53
N GLU A 118 3.62 -21.04 -1.16
CA GLU A 118 4.86 -21.62 -1.70
C GLU A 118 4.79 -21.86 -3.20
N GLU A 119 3.61 -22.18 -3.71
CA GLU A 119 3.33 -22.42 -5.14
C GLU A 119 3.18 -21.11 -5.94
N SER A 120 3.15 -19.96 -5.28
CA SER A 120 3.08 -18.67 -5.97
C SER A 120 4.35 -18.42 -6.79
N PRO A 121 4.24 -18.02 -8.06
CA PRO A 121 5.40 -17.68 -8.88
C PRO A 121 6.21 -16.49 -8.31
N TYR A 122 5.63 -15.75 -7.38
CA TYR A 122 6.25 -14.61 -6.72
C TYR A 122 6.83 -14.93 -5.33
N HIS A 123 6.68 -16.16 -4.83
CA HIS A 123 7.05 -16.52 -3.45
C HIS A 123 8.53 -16.24 -3.17
N GLU A 124 9.43 -16.72 -4.02
CA GLU A 124 10.87 -16.59 -3.81
C GLU A 124 11.35 -15.13 -3.83
N ILE A 125 10.78 -14.28 -4.69
CA ILE A 125 11.12 -12.87 -4.69
C ILE A 125 10.51 -12.14 -3.48
N ALA A 126 9.27 -12.48 -3.12
CA ALA A 126 8.61 -11.94 -1.95
C ALA A 126 9.37 -12.26 -0.65
N LYS A 127 9.82 -13.51 -0.50
CA LYS A 127 10.64 -13.96 0.63
C LYS A 127 11.97 -13.20 0.77
N LYS A 128 12.57 -12.79 -0.35
CA LYS A 128 13.79 -11.97 -0.34
C LYS A 128 13.52 -10.50 0.06
N GLN A 129 12.36 -9.97 -0.33
CA GLN A 129 12.02 -8.55 -0.15
C GLN A 129 11.29 -8.27 1.16
N PHE A 130 10.40 -9.16 1.60
CA PHE A 130 9.57 -9.00 2.78
C PHE A 130 10.10 -9.85 3.95
N LYS A 131 10.13 -9.25 5.15
CA LYS A 131 10.70 -9.93 6.32
C LYS A 131 9.66 -10.51 7.27
N ASN A 132 8.50 -9.84 7.39
CA ASN A 132 7.53 -10.10 8.46
C ASN A 132 6.13 -10.44 7.92
N GLY A 133 6.02 -10.92 6.70
CA GLY A 133 4.76 -11.27 6.06
C GLY A 133 4.69 -10.80 4.61
N TYR A 134 3.64 -11.19 3.91
CA TYR A 134 3.53 -11.04 2.45
C TYR A 134 2.41 -10.08 2.03
N GLY A 135 1.95 -9.22 2.94
CA GLY A 135 0.85 -8.29 2.71
C GLY A 135 -0.51 -8.87 3.08
N ALA A 136 -1.54 -8.05 2.92
CA ALA A 136 -2.89 -8.37 3.38
C ALA A 136 -3.92 -8.44 2.23
N ILE A 137 -3.47 -8.60 1.00
CA ILE A 137 -4.33 -8.68 -0.17
C ILE A 137 -4.24 -10.09 -0.75
N VAL A 138 -5.38 -10.78 -0.77
CA VAL A 138 -5.56 -12.08 -1.43
C VAL A 138 -6.49 -11.88 -2.60
N THR A 139 -6.11 -12.35 -3.78
CA THR A 139 -6.98 -12.33 -4.95
C THR A 139 -7.36 -13.74 -5.37
N VAL A 140 -8.61 -13.88 -5.82
CA VAL A 140 -9.20 -15.19 -6.13
C VAL A 140 -9.86 -15.12 -7.51
N ARG A 141 -9.52 -16.07 -8.37
CA ARG A 141 -10.23 -16.30 -9.61
C ARG A 141 -11.21 -17.46 -9.41
N THR A 142 -12.45 -17.32 -9.89
CA THR A 142 -13.55 -18.26 -9.58
C THR A 142 -14.17 -18.90 -10.85
N GLY A 143 -13.45 -18.88 -11.95
CA GLY A 143 -13.90 -19.44 -13.24
C GLY A 143 -14.87 -18.56 -14.02
N SER A 144 -15.84 -17.85 -13.37
CA SER A 144 -16.75 -16.93 -14.03
C SER A 144 -17.07 -15.70 -13.19
N LYS A 145 -17.51 -14.63 -13.84
CA LYS A 145 -17.96 -13.39 -13.20
C LYS A 145 -19.19 -13.64 -12.30
N GLU A 146 -20.14 -14.41 -12.79
CA GLU A 146 -21.38 -14.75 -12.08
C GLU A 146 -21.07 -15.49 -10.78
N LYS A 147 -20.12 -16.44 -10.81
CA LYS A 147 -19.68 -17.16 -9.64
C LYS A 147 -18.99 -16.23 -8.64
N ALA A 148 -18.14 -15.30 -9.11
CA ALA A 148 -17.49 -14.31 -8.25
C ALA A 148 -18.53 -13.44 -7.53
N PHE A 149 -19.51 -12.89 -8.24
CA PHE A 149 -20.60 -12.11 -7.65
C PHE A 149 -21.45 -12.92 -6.66
N SER A 150 -21.79 -14.16 -7.00
CA SER A 150 -22.53 -15.04 -6.11
C SER A 150 -21.79 -15.28 -4.79
N ILE A 151 -20.49 -15.54 -4.85
CA ILE A 151 -19.66 -15.71 -3.65
C ILE A 151 -19.65 -14.43 -2.84
N ILE A 152 -19.32 -13.28 -3.43
CA ILE A 152 -19.20 -12.00 -2.72
C ILE A 152 -20.53 -11.64 -2.04
N ASN A 153 -21.66 -11.79 -2.75
CA ASN A 153 -22.97 -11.45 -2.22
C ASN A 153 -23.45 -12.40 -1.10
N SER A 154 -22.87 -13.60 -1.00
CA SER A 154 -23.18 -14.55 0.06
C SER A 154 -22.40 -14.32 1.36
N LEU A 155 -21.33 -13.52 1.31
CA LEU A 155 -20.51 -13.23 2.48
C LEU A 155 -21.26 -12.36 3.48
N LYS A 156 -21.12 -12.68 4.78
CA LYS A 156 -21.82 -11.99 5.86
C LYS A 156 -20.94 -11.05 6.67
N ILE A 157 -19.63 -11.37 6.77
CA ILE A 157 -18.69 -10.62 7.62
C ILE A 157 -17.94 -9.55 6.82
N PRO A 158 -17.36 -9.87 5.62
CA PRO A 158 -16.65 -8.87 4.84
C PRO A 158 -17.59 -7.77 4.33
N LEU A 159 -17.07 -6.54 4.30
CA LEU A 159 -17.76 -5.41 3.71
C LEU A 159 -17.47 -5.32 2.22
N ILE A 160 -18.48 -5.17 1.39
CA ILE A 160 -18.32 -4.94 -0.05
C ILE A 160 -18.02 -3.45 -0.25
N ILE A 161 -16.73 -3.12 -0.32
CA ILE A 161 -16.26 -1.74 -0.45
C ILE A 161 -14.89 -1.69 -1.12
N SER A 162 -14.69 -0.68 -1.97
CA SER A 162 -13.42 -0.42 -2.65
C SER A 162 -12.45 0.35 -1.73
N ASN A 163 -11.83 -0.37 -0.80
CA ASN A 163 -10.75 0.16 0.04
C ASN A 163 -9.78 -0.97 0.42
N ILE A 164 -8.64 -0.63 1.05
CA ILE A 164 -7.66 -1.57 1.59
C ILE A 164 -7.05 -1.05 2.89
N GLY A 165 -6.54 -1.93 3.73
CA GLY A 165 -5.78 -1.56 4.92
C GLY A 165 -6.60 -1.17 6.13
N ASP A 166 -7.91 -1.39 6.10
CA ASP A 166 -8.82 -1.18 7.23
C ASP A 166 -8.66 -2.30 8.27
N THR A 167 -9.17 -2.07 9.47
CA THR A 167 -9.33 -3.09 10.53
C THR A 167 -10.43 -4.09 10.23
N LYS A 168 -11.30 -3.80 9.26
CA LYS A 168 -12.36 -4.68 8.78
C LYS A 168 -11.90 -5.48 7.56
N THR A 169 -12.44 -6.67 7.38
CA THR A 169 -12.25 -7.43 6.14
C THR A 169 -13.08 -6.82 5.03
N LEU A 170 -12.43 -6.50 3.93
CA LEU A 170 -13.03 -5.88 2.76
C LEU A 170 -12.96 -6.83 1.57
N VAL A 171 -13.96 -6.81 0.72
CA VAL A 171 -14.03 -7.59 -0.51
C VAL A 171 -14.53 -6.73 -1.67
N ILE A 172 -13.98 -6.99 -2.85
CA ILE A 172 -14.39 -6.32 -4.10
C ILE A 172 -14.23 -7.31 -5.25
N HIS A 173 -15.03 -7.19 -6.27
CA HIS A 173 -14.93 -7.94 -7.54
C HIS A 173 -14.06 -7.21 -8.55
#